data_e312cf7c087dafd6d2b506e5a3658a1f
#
_entry.id   e312cf7c087dafd6d2b506e5a3658a1f
#
_cell.length_a   1.000
_cell.length_b   1.000
_cell.length_c   1.000
_cell.angle_alpha   90.00
_cell.angle_beta   90.00
_cell.angle_gamma   90.00
#
_symmetry.space_group_name_H-M   'P 1'
#
loop_
_entity.id
_entity.type
_entity.pdbx_description
1 polymer ?
#
loop_
_entity_poly.entity_id
_entity_poly.type
_entity_poly.pdbx_seq_one_letter_code
_entity_poly.pdbx_strand_id
1 'polypeptide(L)'
;MIYTTLDSDEKIITQCKRWESVPSIAVDFEGEYNLHIYGEHLCLIQIYDTEGFYIIDPRSSRVTKKGLEVFFTLPTEKIWFDIQGDAALIYKVYGLKINNVYDVRVPAKILGYNGNLLGLEKEYLGIEVNINKKKNQQANWLKRPIDVDLMEYALLDVKYLHQLKDVLSSIIAKEGLGKSVDEAMKRVMVVKEPTPGWKNICRWRDLKKCERVYVRNIYIARDKIARSFNVPASRVMDKHHVVSLALDPPKTRADLHKRLSGEPQRFQRLLEENIEKALERSRKEIEGGES
;
A
#
# COMPACT_ATOMS: atom_id res chain seq x y z
N MET A 1 11.66 2.82 -22.46
CA MET A 1 10.37 2.47 -23.14
C MET A 1 9.58 3.73 -23.48
N ILE A 2 8.77 3.74 -24.58
CA ILE A 2 7.86 4.86 -24.92
C ILE A 2 6.53 4.62 -24.24
N TYR A 3 5.94 5.65 -23.66
CA TYR A 3 4.65 5.58 -22.96
C TYR A 3 3.83 6.86 -23.15
N THR A 4 2.52 6.74 -22.98
CA THR A 4 1.58 7.86 -23.01
C THR A 4 1.17 8.26 -21.58
N THR A 5 1.24 9.55 -21.24
CA THR A 5 0.87 10.05 -19.93
C THR A 5 -0.59 10.53 -19.91
N LEU A 6 -1.38 9.95 -19.00
CA LEU A 6 -2.77 10.29 -18.73
C LEU A 6 -2.82 11.17 -17.46
N ASP A 7 -2.49 12.46 -17.59
CA ASP A 7 -2.27 13.40 -16.51
C ASP A 7 -3.49 14.30 -16.20
N SER A 8 -4.68 13.91 -16.70
CA SER A 8 -5.96 14.58 -16.42
C SER A 8 -7.12 13.61 -16.48
N ASP A 9 -8.23 13.94 -15.78
CA ASP A 9 -9.46 13.17 -15.83
C ASP A 9 -9.97 12.99 -17.26
N GLU A 10 -9.88 14.01 -18.10
CA GLU A 10 -10.31 13.96 -19.50
C GLU A 10 -9.53 12.90 -20.29
N LYS A 11 -8.20 12.88 -20.17
CA LYS A 11 -7.35 11.88 -20.84
C LYS A 11 -7.63 10.48 -20.34
N ILE A 12 -7.82 10.31 -19.02
CA ILE A 12 -8.17 9.02 -18.41
C ILE A 12 -9.50 8.51 -18.95
N ILE A 13 -10.55 9.35 -18.92
CA ILE A 13 -11.89 8.99 -19.38
C ILE A 13 -11.88 8.65 -20.88
N THR A 14 -11.17 9.43 -21.68
CA THR A 14 -11.03 9.19 -23.13
C THR A 14 -10.34 7.86 -23.40
N GLN A 15 -9.27 7.56 -22.67
CA GLN A 15 -8.55 6.30 -22.84
C GLN A 15 -9.35 5.10 -22.29
N CYS A 16 -10.07 5.25 -21.19
CA CYS A 16 -10.96 4.22 -20.66
C CYS A 16 -12.02 3.79 -21.69
N LYS A 17 -12.62 4.74 -22.42
CA LYS A 17 -13.56 4.42 -23.51
C LYS A 17 -12.94 3.56 -24.62
N ARG A 18 -11.67 3.77 -24.93
CA ARG A 18 -10.93 2.92 -25.90
C ARG A 18 -10.70 1.52 -25.32
N TRP A 19 -10.36 1.45 -24.04
CA TRP A 19 -10.12 0.17 -23.37
C TRP A 19 -11.40 -0.68 -23.19
N GLU A 20 -12.60 -0.10 -23.25
CA GLU A 20 -13.86 -0.88 -23.26
C GLU A 20 -13.92 -1.89 -24.41
N SER A 21 -13.21 -1.65 -25.52
CA SER A 21 -13.15 -2.54 -26.67
C SER A 21 -12.02 -3.57 -26.64
N VAL A 22 -11.10 -3.50 -25.65
CA VAL A 22 -10.02 -4.48 -25.53
C VAL A 22 -10.35 -5.54 -24.47
N PRO A 23 -9.91 -6.79 -24.64
CA PRO A 23 -10.26 -7.87 -23.71
C PRO A 23 -9.66 -7.68 -22.31
N SER A 24 -8.44 -7.17 -22.22
CA SER A 24 -7.78 -6.95 -20.94
C SER A 24 -6.67 -5.92 -21.04
N ILE A 25 -6.30 -5.35 -19.90
CA ILE A 25 -5.13 -4.48 -19.70
C ILE A 25 -4.33 -4.99 -18.51
N ALA A 26 -3.01 -4.95 -18.61
CA ALA A 26 -2.11 -5.23 -17.49
C ALA A 26 -1.91 -3.96 -16.66
N VAL A 27 -1.95 -4.07 -15.34
CA VAL A 27 -1.90 -2.92 -14.42
C VAL A 27 -1.04 -3.21 -13.21
N ASP A 28 -0.30 -2.20 -12.76
CA ASP A 28 0.44 -2.23 -11.50
C ASP A 28 0.51 -0.82 -10.88
N PHE A 29 0.88 -0.70 -9.60
CA PHE A 29 0.94 0.56 -8.86
C PHE A 29 2.26 0.78 -8.17
N GLU A 30 2.66 2.06 -8.11
CA GLU A 30 3.68 2.49 -7.17
C GLU A 30 3.08 3.39 -6.10
N GLY A 31 3.40 3.09 -4.86
CA GLY A 31 2.85 3.77 -3.70
C GLY A 31 3.90 4.33 -2.74
N GLU A 32 3.52 5.35 -2.00
CA GLU A 32 4.24 5.84 -0.81
C GLU A 32 3.58 5.28 0.43
N TYR A 33 4.31 4.50 1.22
CA TYR A 33 3.81 3.80 2.40
C TYR A 33 4.43 4.35 3.70
N ASN A 34 4.32 5.68 3.89
CA ASN A 34 4.84 6.36 5.08
C ASN A 34 6.36 6.22 5.26
N LEU A 35 7.11 6.19 4.14
CA LEU A 35 8.56 6.12 4.11
C LEU A 35 9.22 7.51 4.04
N HIS A 36 8.66 8.40 3.22
CA HIS A 36 9.23 9.72 2.95
C HIS A 36 8.38 10.86 3.52
N ILE A 37 7.05 10.73 3.45
CA ILE A 37 6.07 11.68 4.01
C ILE A 37 5.06 10.92 4.88
N TYR A 38 4.21 11.66 5.58
CA TYR A 38 3.14 11.08 6.38
C TYR A 38 2.04 10.46 5.51
N GLY A 39 1.62 9.26 5.90
CA GLY A 39 0.48 8.57 5.29
C GLY A 39 0.84 7.69 4.11
N GLU A 40 -0.20 7.18 3.48
CA GLU A 40 -0.09 6.33 2.30
C GLU A 40 -0.64 7.08 1.08
N HIS A 41 0.06 7.00 -0.04
CA HIS A 41 -0.30 7.72 -1.25
C HIS A 41 -0.11 6.83 -2.47
N LEU A 42 -1.08 6.83 -3.38
CA LEU A 42 -0.89 6.31 -4.72
C LEU A 42 -0.01 7.29 -5.50
N CYS A 43 1.08 6.83 -6.05
CA CYS A 43 2.07 7.69 -6.72
C CYS A 43 2.10 7.52 -8.24
N LEU A 44 1.84 6.32 -8.73
CA LEU A 44 1.84 6.01 -10.14
C LEU A 44 0.93 4.82 -10.42
N ILE A 45 0.30 4.78 -11.59
CA ILE A 45 -0.40 3.62 -12.13
C ILE A 45 0.21 3.33 -13.50
N GLN A 46 0.77 2.14 -13.68
CA GLN A 46 1.31 1.66 -14.94
C GLN A 46 0.28 0.77 -15.62
N ILE A 47 0.11 0.95 -16.91
CA ILE A 47 -0.82 0.16 -17.73
C ILE A 47 -0.14 -0.28 -19.02
N TYR A 48 -0.39 -1.52 -19.43
CA TYR A 48 -0.02 -2.06 -20.73
C TYR A 48 -1.22 -2.75 -21.38
N ASP A 49 -1.62 -2.31 -22.57
CA ASP A 49 -2.80 -2.82 -23.29
C ASP A 49 -2.44 -3.69 -24.52
N THR A 50 -1.21 -4.18 -24.58
CA THR A 50 -0.57 -4.92 -25.68
C THR A 50 -0.13 -4.06 -26.87
N GLU A 51 -0.72 -2.89 -27.08
CA GLU A 51 -0.34 -1.95 -28.15
C GLU A 51 0.62 -0.86 -27.64
N GLY A 52 0.46 -0.43 -26.34
CA GLY A 52 1.26 0.62 -25.76
C GLY A 52 1.27 0.65 -24.25
N PHE A 53 2.23 1.40 -23.71
CA PHE A 53 2.31 1.69 -22.29
C PHE A 53 1.64 3.02 -21.97
N TYR A 54 0.93 3.06 -20.84
CA TYR A 54 0.26 4.25 -20.34
C TYR A 54 0.61 4.44 -18.86
N ILE A 55 0.67 5.71 -18.47
CA ILE A 55 0.91 6.11 -17.08
C ILE A 55 -0.21 7.04 -16.66
N ILE A 56 -0.88 6.72 -15.55
CA ILE A 56 -1.70 7.71 -14.82
C ILE A 56 -0.85 8.26 -13.68
N ASP A 57 -0.75 9.59 -13.58
CA ASP A 57 -0.10 10.27 -12.46
C ASP A 57 -1.14 10.82 -11.49
N PRO A 58 -1.48 10.10 -10.39
CA PRO A 58 -2.44 10.57 -9.40
C PRO A 58 -1.97 11.80 -8.61
N ARG A 59 -0.70 12.21 -8.77
CA ARG A 59 -0.12 13.42 -8.15
C ARG A 59 -0.34 14.66 -8.99
N SER A 60 -0.78 14.51 -10.24
CA SER A 60 -1.21 15.64 -11.08
C SER A 60 -2.45 16.30 -10.48
N SER A 61 -2.45 17.64 -10.39
CA SER A 61 -3.62 18.39 -9.90
C SER A 61 -4.86 18.27 -10.79
N ARG A 62 -4.70 17.74 -12.02
CA ARG A 62 -5.77 17.51 -12.99
C ARG A 62 -6.35 16.10 -12.94
N VAL A 63 -5.75 15.21 -12.12
CA VAL A 63 -6.25 13.87 -11.86
C VAL A 63 -6.97 13.87 -10.52
N THR A 64 -8.27 13.62 -10.55
CA THR A 64 -9.12 13.61 -9.36
C THR A 64 -9.65 12.21 -9.05
N LYS A 65 -10.32 12.07 -7.91
CA LYS A 65 -11.02 10.83 -7.56
C LYS A 65 -11.97 10.38 -8.68
N LYS A 66 -12.61 11.32 -9.41
CA LYS A 66 -13.55 11.01 -10.49
C LYS A 66 -12.89 10.26 -11.65
N GLY A 67 -11.73 10.73 -12.12
CA GLY A 67 -10.98 10.04 -13.17
C GLY A 67 -10.50 8.67 -12.74
N LEU A 68 -10.01 8.55 -11.50
CA LEU A 68 -9.58 7.28 -10.93
C LEU A 68 -10.75 6.30 -10.77
N GLU A 69 -11.93 6.78 -10.36
CA GLU A 69 -13.13 5.95 -10.23
C GLU A 69 -13.53 5.34 -11.57
N VAL A 70 -13.55 6.13 -12.66
CA VAL A 70 -13.80 5.62 -14.00
C VAL A 70 -12.82 4.53 -14.40
N PHE A 71 -11.53 4.71 -14.12
CA PHE A 71 -10.51 3.71 -14.40
C PHE A 71 -10.69 2.42 -13.58
N PHE A 72 -10.90 2.54 -12.26
CA PHE A 72 -11.02 1.37 -11.39
C PHE A 72 -12.31 0.59 -11.60
N THR A 73 -13.39 1.25 -12.00
CA THR A 73 -14.69 0.60 -12.30
C THR A 73 -14.84 0.15 -13.74
N LEU A 74 -13.86 0.43 -14.63
CA LEU A 74 -13.85 -0.01 -16.02
C LEU A 74 -14.17 -1.51 -16.12
N PRO A 75 -15.11 -1.95 -17.00
CA PRO A 75 -15.48 -3.36 -17.13
C PRO A 75 -14.40 -4.24 -17.74
N THR A 76 -13.44 -3.66 -18.48
CA THR A 76 -12.28 -4.35 -19.04
C THR A 76 -11.50 -5.08 -17.96
N GLU A 77 -11.12 -6.31 -18.20
CA GLU A 77 -10.35 -7.12 -17.25
C GLU A 77 -8.97 -6.47 -16.98
N LYS A 78 -8.60 -6.37 -15.73
CA LYS A 78 -7.30 -5.85 -15.29
C LYS A 78 -6.45 -6.99 -14.78
N ILE A 79 -5.34 -7.25 -15.47
CA ILE A 79 -4.39 -8.29 -15.09
C ILE A 79 -3.38 -7.70 -14.11
N TRP A 80 -3.21 -8.36 -12.97
CA TRP A 80 -2.38 -7.92 -11.86
C TRP A 80 -1.46 -9.01 -11.36
N PHE A 81 -0.42 -8.64 -10.61
CA PHE A 81 0.34 -9.56 -9.76
C PHE A 81 0.27 -9.12 -8.30
N ASP A 82 -0.42 -9.91 -7.44
CA ASP A 82 -0.56 -9.66 -5.98
C ASP A 82 -1.35 -8.38 -5.64
N ILE A 83 -2.51 -8.21 -6.21
CA ILE A 83 -3.40 -7.05 -6.10
C ILE A 83 -3.79 -6.64 -4.65
N GLN A 84 -3.68 -7.54 -3.66
CA GLN A 84 -4.26 -7.29 -2.32
C GLN A 84 -3.75 -6.01 -1.66
N GLY A 85 -2.46 -5.73 -1.76
CA GLY A 85 -1.85 -4.51 -1.22
C GLY A 85 -2.39 -3.25 -1.89
N ASP A 86 -2.47 -3.28 -3.21
CA ASP A 86 -2.92 -2.17 -4.04
C ASP A 86 -4.41 -1.89 -3.87
N ALA A 87 -5.24 -2.93 -3.84
CA ALA A 87 -6.66 -2.80 -3.58
C ALA A 87 -6.92 -2.20 -2.18
N ALA A 88 -6.13 -2.59 -1.17
CA ALA A 88 -6.21 -2.03 0.17
C ALA A 88 -5.80 -0.54 0.20
N LEU A 89 -4.75 -0.16 -0.54
CA LEU A 89 -4.31 1.22 -0.69
C LEU A 89 -5.41 2.08 -1.33
N ILE A 90 -5.98 1.63 -2.46
CA ILE A 90 -7.05 2.34 -3.17
C ILE A 90 -8.29 2.51 -2.30
N TYR A 91 -8.70 1.46 -1.61
CA TYR A 91 -9.84 1.53 -0.70
C TYR A 91 -9.58 2.50 0.47
N LYS A 92 -8.39 2.43 1.07
CA LYS A 92 -8.01 3.29 2.20
C LYS A 92 -7.92 4.77 1.82
N VAL A 93 -7.32 5.08 0.67
CA VAL A 93 -7.05 6.46 0.26
C VAL A 93 -8.25 7.12 -0.41
N TYR A 94 -8.96 6.37 -1.26
CA TYR A 94 -10.03 6.91 -2.10
C TYR A 94 -11.43 6.37 -1.77
N GLY A 95 -11.54 5.28 -0.99
CA GLY A 95 -12.81 4.57 -0.77
C GLY A 95 -13.32 3.88 -2.02
N LEU A 96 -12.45 3.59 -3.00
CA LEU A 96 -12.79 2.97 -4.27
C LEU A 96 -12.49 1.47 -4.24
N LYS A 97 -13.23 0.71 -5.05
CA LYS A 97 -12.97 -0.72 -5.34
C LYS A 97 -12.54 -0.88 -6.78
N ILE A 98 -11.73 -1.90 -7.04
CA ILE A 98 -11.26 -2.23 -8.39
C ILE A 98 -12.13 -3.36 -8.93
N ASN A 99 -12.73 -3.16 -10.09
CA ASN A 99 -13.59 -4.15 -10.74
C ASN A 99 -12.81 -5.01 -11.72
N ASN A 100 -13.31 -6.23 -11.95
CA ASN A 100 -12.86 -7.16 -12.98
C ASN A 100 -11.33 -7.36 -13.00
N VAL A 101 -10.80 -7.99 -11.96
CA VAL A 101 -9.36 -8.25 -11.79
C VAL A 101 -9.06 -9.72 -11.99
N TYR A 102 -7.98 -9.99 -12.72
CA TYR A 102 -7.31 -11.29 -12.79
C TYR A 102 -5.92 -11.18 -12.17
N ASP A 103 -5.71 -11.78 -11.01
CA ASP A 103 -4.41 -11.79 -10.33
C ASP A 103 -3.60 -13.02 -10.71
N VAL A 104 -2.53 -12.87 -11.51
CA VAL A 104 -1.70 -13.98 -11.99
C VAL A 104 -0.97 -14.72 -10.86
N ARG A 105 -0.82 -14.09 -9.68
CA ARG A 105 -0.29 -14.77 -8.50
C ARG A 105 -1.19 -15.89 -7.99
N VAL A 106 -2.49 -15.80 -8.23
CA VAL A 106 -3.47 -16.83 -7.79
C VAL A 106 -3.23 -18.15 -8.50
N PRO A 107 -3.30 -18.25 -9.85
CA PRO A 107 -2.99 -19.52 -10.52
C PRO A 107 -1.54 -19.95 -10.28
N ALA A 108 -0.56 -19.05 -10.21
CA ALA A 108 0.81 -19.39 -9.89
C ALA A 108 0.94 -20.12 -8.54
N LYS A 109 0.27 -19.62 -7.48
CA LYS A 109 0.23 -20.28 -6.16
C LYS A 109 -0.43 -21.65 -6.19
N ILE A 110 -1.50 -21.82 -6.95
CA ILE A 110 -2.19 -23.11 -7.10
C ILE A 110 -1.28 -24.14 -7.79
N LEU A 111 -0.43 -23.68 -8.70
CA LEU A 111 0.60 -24.49 -9.36
C LEU A 111 1.86 -24.69 -8.48
N GLY A 112 1.88 -24.19 -7.23
CA GLY A 112 2.97 -24.36 -6.28
C GLY A 112 4.02 -23.26 -6.27
N TYR A 113 3.90 -22.23 -7.12
CA TYR A 113 4.83 -21.11 -7.15
C TYR A 113 4.55 -20.12 -6.02
N ASN A 114 5.58 -19.78 -5.22
CA ASN A 114 5.46 -18.85 -4.09
C ASN A 114 6.45 -17.67 -4.15
N GLY A 115 7.09 -17.47 -5.30
CA GLY A 115 8.07 -16.41 -5.51
C GLY A 115 7.47 -15.03 -5.83
N ASN A 116 8.32 -14.13 -6.32
CA ASN A 116 7.95 -12.80 -6.81
C ASN A 116 7.72 -12.80 -8.34
N LEU A 117 7.28 -11.64 -8.89
CA LEU A 117 6.97 -11.50 -10.31
C LEU A 117 8.17 -11.86 -11.22
N LEU A 118 9.37 -11.35 -10.95
CA LEU A 118 10.56 -11.66 -11.76
C LEU A 118 10.90 -13.15 -11.79
N GLY A 119 10.76 -13.85 -10.67
CA GLY A 119 10.93 -15.30 -10.61
C GLY A 119 9.85 -16.04 -11.39
N LEU A 120 8.61 -15.54 -11.36
CA LEU A 120 7.50 -16.09 -12.14
C LEU A 120 7.74 -15.93 -13.65
N GLU A 121 8.18 -14.76 -14.09
CA GLU A 121 8.56 -14.48 -15.47
C GLU A 121 9.70 -15.38 -15.95
N LYS A 122 10.72 -15.57 -15.11
CA LYS A 122 11.82 -16.50 -15.42
C LYS A 122 11.34 -17.94 -15.56
N GLU A 123 10.53 -18.44 -14.62
CA GLU A 123 10.09 -19.83 -14.57
C GLU A 123 9.14 -20.19 -15.73
N TYR A 124 8.17 -19.33 -16.02
CA TYR A 124 7.11 -19.63 -16.98
C TYR A 124 7.32 -19.04 -18.37
N LEU A 125 8.12 -17.98 -18.49
CA LEU A 125 8.40 -17.32 -19.77
C LEU A 125 9.86 -17.40 -20.22
N GLY A 126 10.78 -17.87 -19.35
CA GLY A 126 12.22 -17.89 -19.62
C GLY A 126 12.87 -16.49 -19.70
N ILE A 127 12.21 -15.46 -19.14
CA ILE A 127 12.66 -14.07 -19.20
C ILE A 127 13.56 -13.79 -18.01
N GLU A 128 14.77 -13.29 -18.28
CA GLU A 128 15.69 -12.80 -17.25
C GLU A 128 15.80 -11.28 -17.34
N VAL A 129 15.34 -10.60 -16.28
CA VAL A 129 15.48 -9.14 -16.16
C VAL A 129 16.47 -8.83 -15.05
N ASN A 130 17.58 -8.16 -15.41
CA ASN A 130 18.60 -7.78 -14.45
C ASN A 130 18.28 -6.40 -13.85
N ILE A 131 17.44 -6.37 -12.80
CA ILE A 131 17.02 -5.14 -12.13
C ILE A 131 17.32 -5.23 -10.62
N ASN A 132 17.83 -4.14 -10.05
CA ASN A 132 18.02 -4.02 -8.60
C ASN A 132 16.68 -3.69 -7.91
N LYS A 133 15.80 -4.69 -7.78
CA LYS A 133 14.44 -4.55 -7.28
C LYS A 133 14.35 -3.90 -5.88
N LYS A 134 15.27 -4.23 -4.97
CA LYS A 134 15.24 -3.69 -3.59
C LYS A 134 15.44 -2.17 -3.55
N LYS A 135 16.30 -1.63 -4.41
CA LYS A 135 16.54 -0.17 -4.52
C LYS A 135 15.29 0.55 -5.03
N ASN A 136 14.61 -0.02 -6.00
CA ASN A 136 13.46 0.60 -6.68
C ASN A 136 12.19 0.56 -5.82
N GLN A 137 11.96 -0.52 -5.06
CA GLN A 137 10.83 -0.62 -4.10
C GLN A 137 10.90 0.41 -2.96
N GLN A 138 12.09 0.91 -2.60
CA GLN A 138 12.28 1.93 -1.57
C GLN A 138 12.49 3.33 -2.16
N ALA A 139 12.31 3.48 -3.48
CA ALA A 139 12.47 4.76 -4.15
C ALA A 139 11.40 5.76 -3.72
N ASN A 140 11.73 7.04 -3.83
CA ASN A 140 10.77 8.09 -3.54
C ASN A 140 9.90 8.38 -4.77
N TRP A 141 8.81 7.65 -4.90
CA TRP A 141 7.84 7.77 -5.99
C TRP A 141 7.04 9.09 -5.98
N LEU A 142 7.22 9.93 -4.95
CA LEU A 142 6.62 11.27 -4.90
C LEU A 142 7.39 12.30 -5.74
N LYS A 143 8.67 12.04 -6.04
CA LYS A 143 9.48 12.97 -6.82
C LYS A 143 8.94 13.14 -8.24
N ARG A 144 9.00 14.38 -8.74
CA ARG A 144 8.70 14.71 -10.14
C ARG A 144 9.80 15.58 -10.70
N PRO A 145 10.25 15.37 -11.96
CA PRO A 145 9.91 14.22 -12.80
C PRO A 145 10.39 12.91 -12.17
N ILE A 146 9.74 11.79 -12.53
CA ILE A 146 10.19 10.45 -12.13
C ILE A 146 11.48 10.14 -12.92
N ASP A 147 12.45 9.55 -12.23
CA ASP A 147 13.70 9.11 -12.85
C ASP A 147 13.43 8.08 -13.96
N VAL A 148 14.22 8.15 -15.05
CA VAL A 148 14.04 7.29 -16.22
C VAL A 148 14.18 5.81 -15.86
N ASP A 149 15.15 5.45 -15.03
CA ASP A 149 15.37 4.05 -14.62
C ASP A 149 14.22 3.53 -13.76
N LEU A 150 13.65 4.41 -12.90
CA LEU A 150 12.46 4.07 -12.11
C LEU A 150 11.22 3.90 -12.99
N MET A 151 11.07 4.74 -14.03
CA MET A 151 9.95 4.60 -14.96
C MET A 151 10.09 3.31 -15.78
N GLU A 152 11.27 2.97 -16.24
CA GLU A 152 11.50 1.71 -16.96
C GLU A 152 11.22 0.49 -16.06
N TYR A 153 11.63 0.56 -14.79
CA TYR A 153 11.30 -0.46 -13.80
C TYR A 153 9.77 -0.65 -13.68
N ALA A 154 9.03 0.43 -13.46
CA ALA A 154 7.59 0.40 -13.32
C ALA A 154 6.86 -0.17 -14.55
N LEU A 155 7.31 0.18 -15.76
CA LEU A 155 6.74 -0.33 -17.01
C LEU A 155 7.05 -1.82 -17.24
N LEU A 156 8.17 -2.33 -16.70
CA LEU A 156 8.51 -3.75 -16.80
C LEU A 156 7.58 -4.61 -15.95
N ASP A 157 7.10 -4.13 -14.79
CA ASP A 157 6.22 -4.89 -13.90
C ASP A 157 4.84 -5.20 -14.56
N VAL A 158 4.44 -4.47 -15.62
CA VAL A 158 3.21 -4.76 -16.38
C VAL A 158 3.43 -5.45 -17.72
N LYS A 159 4.65 -5.41 -18.26
CA LYS A 159 4.96 -5.79 -19.65
C LYS A 159 4.58 -7.24 -19.98
N TYR A 160 4.79 -8.15 -19.08
CA TYR A 160 4.66 -9.59 -19.34
C TYR A 160 3.44 -10.24 -18.69
N LEU A 161 2.56 -9.45 -18.04
CA LEU A 161 1.40 -9.98 -17.33
C LEU A 161 0.39 -10.67 -18.24
N HIS A 162 0.19 -10.20 -19.48
CA HIS A 162 -0.67 -10.88 -20.46
C HIS A 162 -0.12 -12.27 -20.81
N GLN A 163 1.16 -12.36 -21.10
CA GLN A 163 1.81 -13.64 -21.44
C GLN A 163 1.78 -14.60 -20.25
N LEU A 164 2.03 -14.13 -19.03
CA LEU A 164 1.90 -14.93 -17.81
C LEU A 164 0.47 -15.45 -17.64
N LYS A 165 -0.55 -14.60 -17.83
CA LYS A 165 -1.94 -15.02 -17.77
C LYS A 165 -2.24 -16.13 -18.76
N ASP A 166 -1.82 -16.00 -20.01
CA ASP A 166 -2.09 -16.97 -21.07
C ASP A 166 -1.42 -18.32 -20.77
N VAL A 167 -0.14 -18.32 -20.37
CA VAL A 167 0.60 -19.55 -20.02
C VAL A 167 0.00 -20.22 -18.80
N LEU A 168 -0.24 -19.48 -17.72
CA LEU A 168 -0.80 -20.03 -16.49
C LEU A 168 -2.23 -20.55 -16.71
N SER A 169 -3.06 -19.83 -17.45
CA SER A 169 -4.43 -20.26 -17.77
C SER A 169 -4.44 -21.54 -18.60
N SER A 170 -3.51 -21.70 -19.54
CA SER A 170 -3.36 -22.92 -20.33
C SER A 170 -3.01 -24.12 -19.45
N ILE A 171 -2.05 -23.95 -18.51
CA ILE A 171 -1.66 -25.01 -17.57
C ILE A 171 -2.83 -25.35 -16.64
N ILE A 172 -3.49 -24.35 -16.06
CA ILE A 172 -4.67 -24.52 -15.17
C ILE A 172 -5.79 -25.29 -15.88
N ALA A 173 -6.06 -24.97 -17.14
CA ALA A 173 -7.07 -25.68 -17.93
C ALA A 173 -6.68 -27.15 -18.15
N LYS A 174 -5.42 -27.43 -18.50
CA LYS A 174 -4.88 -28.78 -18.71
C LYS A 174 -4.93 -29.62 -17.44
N GLU A 175 -4.63 -29.04 -16.29
CA GLU A 175 -4.66 -29.71 -14.98
C GLU A 175 -6.07 -29.78 -14.35
N GLY A 176 -7.09 -29.20 -14.99
CA GLY A 176 -8.46 -29.21 -14.48
C GLY A 176 -8.69 -28.35 -13.23
N LEU A 177 -7.83 -27.35 -12.96
CA LEU A 177 -7.81 -26.55 -11.73
C LEU A 177 -8.63 -25.26 -11.78
N GLY A 178 -9.41 -25.04 -12.85
CA GLY A 178 -10.17 -23.79 -13.08
C GLY A 178 -11.05 -23.38 -11.89
N LYS A 179 -11.85 -24.32 -11.34
CA LYS A 179 -12.71 -24.04 -10.17
C LYS A 179 -11.93 -23.53 -8.96
N SER A 180 -10.76 -24.13 -8.72
CA SER A 180 -9.88 -23.70 -7.60
C SER A 180 -9.36 -22.28 -7.79
N VAL A 181 -9.03 -21.89 -9.03
CA VAL A 181 -8.62 -20.53 -9.38
C VAL A 181 -9.78 -19.56 -9.17
N ASP A 182 -10.97 -19.85 -9.67
CA ASP A 182 -12.15 -18.98 -9.53
C ASP A 182 -12.51 -18.71 -8.05
N GLU A 183 -12.47 -19.77 -7.23
CA GLU A 183 -12.72 -19.62 -5.78
C GLU A 183 -11.62 -18.82 -5.07
N ALA A 184 -10.37 -19.03 -5.42
CA ALA A 184 -9.25 -18.29 -4.84
C ALA A 184 -9.27 -16.83 -5.30
N MET A 185 -9.61 -16.55 -6.56
CA MET A 185 -9.73 -15.19 -7.11
C MET A 185 -10.80 -14.38 -6.36
N LYS A 186 -11.97 -14.97 -6.07
CA LYS A 186 -13.02 -14.32 -5.26
C LYS A 186 -12.53 -13.91 -3.88
N ARG A 187 -11.64 -14.71 -3.25
CA ARG A 187 -11.07 -14.40 -1.92
C ARG A 187 -10.05 -13.26 -1.96
N VAL A 188 -9.25 -13.19 -3.02
CA VAL A 188 -8.24 -12.13 -3.19
C VAL A 188 -8.89 -10.76 -3.32
N MET A 189 -10.06 -10.69 -3.96
CA MET A 189 -10.79 -9.43 -4.19
C MET A 189 -11.57 -8.93 -2.96
N VAL A 190 -11.57 -9.66 -1.84
CA VAL A 190 -12.20 -9.20 -0.60
C VAL A 190 -11.30 -8.18 0.07
N VAL A 191 -11.57 -6.90 -0.14
CA VAL A 191 -10.92 -5.81 0.58
C VAL A 191 -11.43 -5.79 2.01
N LYS A 192 -10.53 -6.01 2.97
CA LYS A 192 -10.83 -5.93 4.40
C LYS A 192 -10.72 -4.48 4.87
N GLU A 193 -11.56 -4.12 5.84
CA GLU A 193 -11.39 -2.85 6.54
C GLU A 193 -9.96 -2.69 7.09
N PRO A 194 -9.33 -1.53 6.88
CA PRO A 194 -7.95 -1.31 7.33
C PRO A 194 -7.83 -1.50 8.84
N THR A 195 -6.93 -2.37 9.27
CA THR A 195 -6.62 -2.51 10.68
C THR A 195 -5.96 -1.23 11.20
N PRO A 196 -6.46 -0.63 12.30
CA PRO A 196 -5.84 0.56 12.87
C PRO A 196 -4.36 0.36 13.17
N GLY A 197 -3.52 1.34 12.81
CA GLY A 197 -2.06 1.24 12.90
C GLY A 197 -1.52 0.84 14.28
N TRP A 198 -2.19 1.27 15.37
CA TRP A 198 -1.81 0.89 16.74
C TRP A 198 -1.92 -0.61 17.04
N LYS A 199 -2.73 -1.36 16.28
CA LYS A 199 -2.82 -2.82 16.41
C LYS A 199 -1.66 -3.55 15.74
N ASN A 200 -0.92 -2.87 14.85
CA ASN A 200 0.13 -3.47 14.03
C ASN A 200 1.53 -3.18 14.55
N ILE A 201 1.70 -2.31 15.56
CA ILE A 201 3.04 -1.94 16.06
C ILE A 201 3.62 -2.92 17.08
N CYS A 202 2.80 -3.85 17.59
CA CYS A 202 3.21 -4.88 18.56
C CYS A 202 2.28 -6.09 18.45
N ARG A 203 2.56 -7.14 19.25
CA ARG A 203 1.67 -8.28 19.41
C ARG A 203 0.42 -7.88 20.22
N TRP A 204 -0.50 -7.16 19.57
CA TRP A 204 -1.69 -6.58 20.19
C TRP A 204 -2.52 -7.56 21.02
N ARG A 205 -2.61 -8.83 20.61
CA ARG A 205 -3.40 -9.85 21.30
C ARG A 205 -2.83 -10.24 22.64
N ASP A 206 -1.51 -10.10 22.83
CA ASP A 206 -0.80 -10.47 24.05
C ASP A 206 -0.85 -9.37 25.13
N LEU A 207 -1.31 -8.17 24.76
CA LEU A 207 -1.41 -7.04 25.67
C LEU A 207 -2.63 -7.15 26.58
N LYS A 208 -2.50 -6.72 27.85
CA LYS A 208 -3.60 -6.50 28.80
C LYS A 208 -4.52 -5.38 28.31
N LYS A 209 -5.76 -5.36 28.80
CA LYS A 209 -6.75 -4.34 28.43
C LYS A 209 -6.24 -2.91 28.67
N CYS A 210 -5.65 -2.66 29.82
CA CYS A 210 -5.06 -1.35 30.15
C CYS A 210 -3.88 -0.97 29.25
N GLU A 211 -2.98 -1.91 28.95
CA GLU A 211 -1.83 -1.67 28.07
C GLU A 211 -2.29 -1.29 26.65
N ARG A 212 -3.35 -1.92 26.14
CA ARG A 212 -3.96 -1.59 24.84
C ARG A 212 -4.46 -0.14 24.80
N VAL A 213 -5.02 0.36 25.89
CA VAL A 213 -5.46 1.76 25.99
C VAL A 213 -4.27 2.71 25.89
N TYR A 214 -3.20 2.44 26.62
CA TYR A 214 -1.97 3.24 26.55
C TYR A 214 -1.34 3.19 25.15
N VAL A 215 -1.15 2.01 24.56
CA VAL A 215 -0.58 1.87 23.21
C VAL A 215 -1.37 2.70 22.20
N ARG A 216 -2.72 2.58 22.21
CA ARG A 216 -3.59 3.33 21.30
C ARG A 216 -3.42 4.84 21.48
N ASN A 217 -3.49 5.34 22.69
CA ASN A 217 -3.48 6.78 22.96
C ASN A 217 -2.11 7.41 22.69
N ILE A 218 -1.01 6.75 23.08
CA ILE A 218 0.36 7.21 22.78
C ILE A 218 0.64 7.14 21.26
N TYR A 219 0.19 6.08 20.58
CA TYR A 219 0.28 5.99 19.11
C TYR A 219 -0.41 7.18 18.45
N ILE A 220 -1.66 7.49 18.84
CA ILE A 220 -2.43 8.61 18.28
C ILE A 220 -1.73 9.96 18.54
N ALA A 221 -1.15 10.14 19.72
CA ALA A 221 -0.40 11.35 20.07
C ALA A 221 0.82 11.55 19.14
N ARG A 222 1.64 10.50 18.94
CA ARG A 222 2.75 10.50 17.98
C ARG A 222 2.27 10.79 16.56
N ASP A 223 1.24 10.09 16.11
CA ASP A 223 0.69 10.15 14.76
C ASP A 223 0.17 11.55 14.42
N LYS A 224 -0.44 12.24 15.40
CA LYS A 224 -0.87 13.64 15.28
C LYS A 224 0.30 14.57 14.97
N ILE A 225 1.44 14.41 15.65
CA ILE A 225 2.65 15.19 15.40
C ILE A 225 3.19 14.88 14.00
N ALA A 226 3.32 13.59 13.65
CA ALA A 226 3.80 13.16 12.35
C ALA A 226 2.97 13.76 11.20
N ARG A 227 1.65 13.76 11.34
CA ARG A 227 0.72 14.35 10.38
C ARG A 227 0.92 15.87 10.25
N SER A 228 1.05 16.59 11.37
CA SER A 228 1.18 18.05 11.35
C SER A 228 2.48 18.53 10.69
N PHE A 229 3.53 17.71 10.75
CA PHE A 229 4.82 17.99 10.10
C PHE A 229 5.02 17.29 8.75
N ASN A 230 4.02 16.53 8.30
CA ASN A 230 4.07 15.73 7.08
C ASN A 230 5.33 14.84 7.00
N VAL A 231 5.66 14.16 8.08
CA VAL A 231 6.80 13.24 8.17
C VAL A 231 6.37 11.85 8.59
N PRO A 232 7.09 10.78 8.20
CA PRO A 232 6.84 9.45 8.71
C PRO A 232 6.80 9.41 10.23
N ALA A 233 5.85 8.68 10.81
CA ALA A 233 5.68 8.60 12.26
C ALA A 233 6.94 8.06 12.99
N SER A 234 7.71 7.20 12.33
CA SER A 234 9.01 6.71 12.81
C SER A 234 10.09 7.80 12.98
N ARG A 235 9.97 8.90 12.22
CA ARG A 235 10.86 10.06 12.37
C ARG A 235 10.51 10.97 13.56
N VAL A 236 9.31 10.78 14.12
CA VAL A 236 8.86 11.49 15.32
C VAL A 236 9.24 10.69 16.57
N MET A 237 8.93 9.41 16.59
CA MET A 237 9.26 8.47 17.67
C MET A 237 9.14 7.04 17.15
N ASP A 238 10.09 6.16 17.48
CA ASP A 238 10.07 4.77 17.07
C ASP A 238 8.87 4.01 17.65
N LYS A 239 8.37 3.01 16.92
CA LYS A 239 7.23 2.19 17.37
C LYS A 239 7.53 1.40 18.66
N HIS A 240 8.76 0.94 18.83
CA HIS A 240 9.16 0.21 20.04
C HIS A 240 9.15 1.12 21.26
N HIS A 241 9.46 2.41 21.08
CA HIS A 241 9.36 3.39 22.16
C HIS A 241 7.89 3.68 22.54
N VAL A 242 6.98 3.75 21.56
CA VAL A 242 5.53 3.82 21.85
C VAL A 242 5.10 2.66 22.75
N VAL A 243 5.53 1.43 22.40
CA VAL A 243 5.18 0.22 23.15
C VAL A 243 5.81 0.25 24.54
N SER A 244 7.09 0.60 24.66
CA SER A 244 7.81 0.71 25.93
C SER A 244 7.13 1.67 26.91
N LEU A 245 6.75 2.87 26.44
CA LEU A 245 6.01 3.85 27.26
C LEU A 245 4.61 3.36 27.67
N ALA A 246 3.99 2.52 26.86
CA ALA A 246 2.67 1.98 27.15
C ALA A 246 2.69 0.83 28.14
N LEU A 247 3.73 -0.01 28.13
CA LEU A 247 3.90 -1.14 29.05
C LEU A 247 4.36 -0.70 30.44
N ASP A 248 5.14 0.38 30.51
CA ASP A 248 5.59 1.02 31.76
C ASP A 248 5.35 2.53 31.68
N PRO A 249 4.10 2.98 31.93
CA PRO A 249 3.73 4.39 31.76
C PRO A 249 4.47 5.30 32.75
N PRO A 250 5.07 6.41 32.29
CA PRO A 250 5.71 7.39 33.16
C PRO A 250 4.76 7.90 34.26
N LYS A 251 5.25 7.96 35.49
CA LYS A 251 4.46 8.41 36.65
C LYS A 251 4.55 9.93 36.87
N THR A 252 5.64 10.53 36.45
CA THR A 252 5.90 11.97 36.59
C THR A 252 6.32 12.61 35.28
N ARG A 253 6.15 13.92 35.18
CA ARG A 253 6.62 14.68 34.01
C ARG A 253 8.14 14.62 33.86
N ALA A 254 8.90 14.59 34.95
CA ALA A 254 10.34 14.44 34.93
C ALA A 254 10.78 13.06 34.37
N ASP A 255 10.07 11.98 34.71
CA ASP A 255 10.31 10.65 34.15
C ASP A 255 9.98 10.63 32.64
N LEU A 256 8.85 11.22 32.24
CA LEU A 256 8.49 11.35 30.82
C LEU A 256 9.58 12.13 30.04
N HIS A 257 10.02 13.26 30.55
CA HIS A 257 11.09 14.08 29.95
C HIS A 257 12.36 13.25 29.75
N LYS A 258 12.80 12.55 30.80
CA LYS A 258 13.99 11.68 30.75
C LYS A 258 13.85 10.59 29.68
N ARG A 259 12.70 9.94 29.58
CA ARG A 259 12.48 8.87 28.59
C ARG A 259 12.44 9.40 27.16
N LEU A 260 11.93 10.62 26.94
CA LEU A 260 11.87 11.25 25.63
C LEU A 260 13.15 11.98 25.20
N SER A 261 14.18 12.06 26.06
CA SER A 261 15.42 12.80 25.77
C SER A 261 16.21 12.25 24.56
N GLY A 262 16.02 10.99 24.20
CA GLY A 262 16.62 10.37 23.00
C GLY A 262 15.88 10.63 21.69
N GLU A 263 14.69 11.23 21.72
CA GLU A 263 13.91 11.52 20.53
C GLU A 263 14.41 12.78 19.81
N PRO A 264 14.10 12.98 18.50
CA PRO A 264 14.59 14.14 17.76
C PRO A 264 14.21 15.46 18.44
N GLN A 265 15.21 16.30 18.72
CA GLN A 265 15.09 17.54 19.51
C GLN A 265 13.91 18.43 19.07
N ARG A 266 13.69 18.53 17.75
CA ARG A 266 12.61 19.34 17.18
C ARG A 266 11.20 18.88 17.60
N PHE A 267 11.02 17.63 18.05
CA PHE A 267 9.74 17.07 18.45
C PHE A 267 9.60 16.86 19.94
N GLN A 268 10.69 16.93 20.74
CA GLN A 268 10.69 16.60 22.16
C GLN A 268 9.57 17.32 22.94
N ARG A 269 9.50 18.64 22.83
CA ARG A 269 8.46 19.44 23.51
C ARG A 269 7.05 19.00 23.12
N LEU A 270 6.81 18.80 21.83
CA LEU A 270 5.48 18.37 21.34
C LEU A 270 5.14 16.96 21.79
N LEU A 271 6.15 16.06 21.83
CA LEU A 271 5.99 14.71 22.34
C LEU A 271 5.62 14.73 23.83
N GLU A 272 6.35 15.50 24.66
CA GLU A 272 6.02 15.67 26.06
C GLU A 272 4.59 16.12 26.29
N GLU A 273 4.17 17.23 25.64
CA GLU A 273 2.84 17.80 25.77
C GLU A 273 1.72 16.84 25.30
N ASN A 274 1.92 16.15 24.17
CA ASN A 274 0.89 15.27 23.61
C ASN A 274 0.83 13.90 24.30
N ILE A 275 1.98 13.35 24.71
CA ILE A 275 2.04 12.06 25.43
C ILE A 275 1.53 12.24 26.86
N GLU A 276 1.85 13.33 27.56
CA GLU A 276 1.28 13.64 28.87
C GLU A 276 -0.25 13.59 28.85
N LYS A 277 -0.86 14.29 27.87
CA LYS A 277 -2.32 14.24 27.63
C LYS A 277 -2.83 12.83 27.28
N ALA A 278 -2.06 12.08 26.50
CA ALA A 278 -2.43 10.71 26.16
C ALA A 278 -2.39 9.78 27.37
N LEU A 279 -1.42 9.94 28.26
CA LEU A 279 -1.33 9.19 29.53
C LEU A 279 -2.48 9.54 30.48
N GLU A 280 -2.83 10.81 30.65
CA GLU A 280 -3.97 11.25 31.44
C GLU A 280 -5.28 10.69 30.91
N ARG A 281 -5.49 10.78 29.60
CA ARG A 281 -6.66 10.18 28.93
C ARG A 281 -6.74 8.68 29.18
N SER A 282 -5.59 7.98 29.08
CA SER A 282 -5.54 6.53 29.30
C SER A 282 -5.94 6.15 30.72
N ARG A 283 -5.47 6.89 31.74
CA ARG A 283 -5.84 6.66 33.14
C ARG A 283 -7.36 6.81 33.34
N LYS A 284 -7.95 7.91 32.85
CA LYS A 284 -9.38 8.16 32.91
C LYS A 284 -10.22 7.08 32.23
N GLU A 285 -9.79 6.60 31.05
CA GLU A 285 -10.49 5.53 30.33
C GLU A 285 -10.42 4.19 31.06
N ILE A 286 -9.31 3.91 31.75
CA ILE A 286 -9.14 2.68 32.52
C ILE A 286 -9.99 2.74 33.80
N GLU A 287 -9.92 3.85 34.51
CA GLU A 287 -10.72 4.08 35.72
C GLU A 287 -12.25 4.05 35.46
N GLY A 288 -12.69 4.70 34.36
CA GLY A 288 -14.09 4.73 33.93
C GLY A 288 -14.62 3.44 33.29
N GLY A 289 -13.77 2.50 32.96
CA GLY A 289 -14.12 1.20 32.35
C GLY A 289 -14.15 0.03 33.37
N GLU A 290 -13.89 0.30 34.63
CA GLU A 290 -14.02 -0.65 35.75
C GLU A 290 -15.41 -0.64 36.42
N SER A 291 -16.39 0.07 35.79
CA SER A 291 -17.78 0.15 36.28
C SER A 291 -18.69 -0.83 35.56
#